data_c42ab670722c32eacb542ad0820cf5f6
#
_entry.id   c42ab670722c32eacb542ad0820cf5f6
#
_cell.length_a   1.000
_cell.length_b   1.000
_cell.length_c   1.000
_cell.angle_alpha   90.00
_cell.angle_beta   90.00
_cell.angle_gamma   90.00
#
_symmetry.space_group_name_H-M   'P 1'
#
loop_
_entity.id
_entity.type
_entity.pdbx_description
1 polymer ?
#
loop_
_entity_poly.entity_id
_entity_poly.type
_entity_poly.pdbx_seq_one_letter_code
_entity_poly.pdbx_strand_id
1 'polypeptide(L)'
;MKKLLLAFFACVASASIFAQNKKSAEIIKKEALKQETVLDSIDYLKHNLDFADTAADTRSLLYYIGTLQEQLGLYTDAGNSYAKAAGIAAHDASNMPKVTSEQLVLNAVRANLCAGNWETADSYLNSAVRNSKNETVSATVKLYSVWSELCKASSVPGADISDSLELLKAYSSMHSMKSVKAQVLFTLWHLTSARIYADELNREFPLSPESSVVNGKSQIMRVPFWYFVPKENAASSSQNRYTENSKVPAKDSSVQPEISLSQKHPGKKQQLGLFKKKENADDCIRKAKEKGFDAYCYTETRSSGTTYFIVAVDENSSMTMGQKLKNAGIDCYTIE
;
A
#
# COMPACT_ATOMS: atom_id res chain seq x y z
N MET A 1 31.70 -31.59 -50.52
CA MET A 1 30.58 -30.65 -50.63
C MET A 1 29.30 -31.14 -49.95
N LYS A 2 28.81 -32.36 -50.13
CA LYS A 2 27.56 -32.84 -49.46
C LYS A 2 27.59 -32.86 -47.93
N LYS A 3 28.74 -33.12 -47.28
CA LYS A 3 28.88 -33.11 -45.83
C LYS A 3 28.89 -31.68 -45.22
N LEU A 4 29.35 -30.70 -45.97
CA LEU A 4 29.33 -29.29 -45.56
C LEU A 4 27.91 -28.70 -45.62
N LEU A 5 27.12 -29.12 -46.62
CA LEU A 5 25.71 -28.70 -46.73
C LEU A 5 24.84 -29.25 -45.62
N LEU A 6 25.11 -30.47 -45.15
CA LEU A 6 24.37 -31.09 -44.06
C LEU A 6 24.64 -30.39 -42.70
N ALA A 7 25.89 -29.94 -42.47
CA ALA A 7 26.27 -29.22 -41.27
C ALA A 7 25.62 -27.81 -41.22
N PHE A 8 25.50 -27.15 -42.39
CA PHE A 8 24.84 -25.85 -42.48
C PHE A 8 23.33 -25.93 -42.25
N PHE A 9 22.68 -27.03 -42.73
CA PHE A 9 21.25 -27.26 -42.47
C PHE A 9 20.98 -27.61 -41.03
N ALA A 10 21.86 -28.31 -40.34
CA ALA A 10 21.74 -28.66 -38.93
C ALA A 10 21.89 -27.38 -38.04
N CYS A 11 22.78 -26.45 -38.39
CA CYS A 11 22.95 -25.18 -37.69
C CYS A 11 21.75 -24.23 -37.88
N VAL A 12 21.12 -24.22 -39.07
CA VAL A 12 19.92 -23.42 -39.33
C VAL A 12 18.68 -23.99 -38.57
N ALA A 13 18.58 -25.33 -38.49
CA ALA A 13 17.49 -26.00 -37.76
C ALA A 13 17.60 -25.79 -36.23
N SER A 14 18.84 -25.73 -35.69
CA SER A 14 19.03 -25.48 -34.26
C SER A 14 18.80 -24.01 -33.89
N ALA A 15 18.98 -23.07 -34.78
CA ALA A 15 18.64 -21.64 -34.56
C ALA A 15 17.13 -21.36 -34.53
N SER A 16 16.33 -22.26 -35.15
CA SER A 16 14.85 -22.08 -35.18
C SER A 16 14.15 -22.59 -33.90
N ILE A 17 14.85 -23.35 -33.05
CA ILE A 17 14.27 -23.94 -31.83
C ILE A 17 14.22 -22.92 -30.67
N PHE A 18 14.92 -21.80 -30.77
CA PHE A 18 14.92 -20.71 -29.77
C PHE A 18 14.08 -19.49 -30.16
N ALA A 19 13.22 -19.57 -31.15
CA ALA A 19 12.18 -18.57 -31.34
C ALA A 19 11.15 -18.75 -30.23
N GLN A 20 11.46 -18.25 -29.02
CA GLN A 20 10.48 -18.10 -27.96
C GLN A 20 9.25 -17.41 -28.55
N ASN A 21 8.07 -18.03 -28.40
CA ASN A 21 6.80 -17.47 -28.86
C ASN A 21 6.55 -16.14 -28.13
N LYS A 22 7.05 -15.05 -28.73
CA LYS A 22 6.80 -13.70 -28.26
C LYS A 22 5.32 -13.38 -28.34
N LYS A 23 4.79 -12.69 -27.33
CA LYS A 23 3.38 -12.33 -27.21
C LYS A 23 3.22 -10.85 -26.92
N SER A 24 2.19 -10.22 -27.48
CA SER A 24 1.84 -8.85 -27.12
C SER A 24 1.36 -8.76 -25.67
N ALA A 25 1.53 -7.58 -25.07
CA ALA A 25 1.05 -7.32 -23.70
C ALA A 25 -0.45 -7.60 -23.52
N GLU A 26 -1.25 -7.33 -24.55
CA GLU A 26 -2.69 -7.60 -24.52
C GLU A 26 -3.00 -9.10 -24.35
N ILE A 27 -2.29 -9.96 -25.08
CA ILE A 27 -2.46 -11.42 -25.01
C ILE A 27 -2.04 -11.91 -23.62
N ILE A 28 -0.87 -11.51 -23.14
CA ILE A 28 -0.36 -11.91 -21.82
C ILE A 28 -1.33 -11.44 -20.72
N LYS A 29 -1.83 -10.19 -20.81
CA LYS A 29 -2.83 -9.67 -19.89
C LYS A 29 -4.15 -10.46 -19.91
N LYS A 30 -4.65 -10.84 -21.09
CA LYS A 30 -5.88 -11.64 -21.21
C LYS A 30 -5.73 -13.03 -20.56
N GLU A 31 -4.56 -13.64 -20.69
CA GLU A 31 -4.29 -14.93 -20.03
C GLU A 31 -4.13 -14.75 -18.50
N ALA A 32 -3.50 -13.68 -18.05
CA ALA A 32 -3.41 -13.36 -16.63
C ALA A 32 -4.80 -13.18 -15.97
N LEU A 33 -5.74 -12.57 -16.67
CA LEU A 33 -7.12 -12.38 -16.17
C LEU A 33 -7.93 -13.68 -16.02
N LYS A 34 -7.44 -14.82 -16.53
CA LYS A 34 -8.06 -16.14 -16.37
C LYS A 34 -7.56 -16.87 -15.12
N GLN A 35 -6.57 -16.32 -14.43
CA GLN A 35 -6.05 -16.93 -13.21
C GLN A 35 -7.08 -16.85 -12.08
N GLU A 36 -7.02 -17.78 -11.13
CA GLU A 36 -8.00 -17.90 -10.04
C GLU A 36 -7.97 -16.72 -9.08
N THR A 37 -6.78 -16.18 -8.81
CA THR A 37 -6.59 -15.04 -7.90
C THR A 37 -5.79 -13.93 -8.53
N VAL A 38 -5.86 -12.74 -7.93
CA VAL A 38 -5.04 -11.59 -8.35
C VAL A 38 -3.55 -11.87 -8.12
N LEU A 39 -3.18 -12.62 -7.09
CA LEU A 39 -1.79 -13.04 -6.85
C LEU A 39 -1.30 -13.94 -7.96
N ASP A 40 -2.08 -14.94 -8.36
CA ASP A 40 -1.75 -15.83 -9.47
C ASP A 40 -1.64 -15.05 -10.79
N SER A 41 -2.49 -14.04 -10.99
CA SER A 41 -2.40 -13.12 -12.13
C SER A 41 -1.07 -12.36 -12.15
N ILE A 42 -0.63 -11.83 -11.00
CA ILE A 42 0.65 -11.14 -10.86
C ILE A 42 1.81 -12.09 -11.15
N ASP A 43 1.78 -13.29 -10.61
CA ASP A 43 2.85 -14.27 -10.81
C ASP A 43 2.90 -14.72 -12.27
N TYR A 44 1.74 -14.98 -12.88
CA TYR A 44 1.66 -15.26 -14.32
C TYR A 44 2.28 -14.13 -15.17
N LEU A 45 1.93 -12.88 -14.87
CA LEU A 45 2.48 -11.71 -15.58
C LEU A 45 3.99 -11.62 -15.42
N LYS A 46 4.51 -11.78 -14.19
CA LYS A 46 5.96 -11.76 -13.91
C LYS A 46 6.71 -12.82 -14.69
N HIS A 47 6.21 -14.06 -14.70
CA HIS A 47 6.82 -15.17 -15.45
C HIS A 47 6.78 -14.97 -16.97
N ASN A 48 5.83 -14.17 -17.47
CA ASN A 48 5.68 -13.94 -18.90
C ASN A 48 6.29 -12.60 -19.39
N LEU A 49 6.97 -11.83 -18.53
CA LEU A 49 7.65 -10.59 -18.95
C LEU A 49 8.71 -10.83 -20.02
N ASP A 50 9.47 -11.92 -19.93
CA ASP A 50 10.52 -12.27 -20.88
C ASP A 50 9.96 -12.73 -22.24
N PHE A 51 8.68 -13.09 -22.29
CA PHE A 51 7.96 -13.44 -23.52
C PHE A 51 7.28 -12.24 -24.17
N ALA A 52 7.37 -11.05 -23.61
CA ALA A 52 6.86 -9.83 -24.22
C ALA A 52 7.56 -9.57 -25.57
N ASP A 53 6.77 -9.19 -26.58
CA ASP A 53 7.27 -9.05 -27.95
C ASP A 53 8.19 -7.85 -28.09
N THR A 54 7.83 -6.73 -27.47
CA THR A 54 8.52 -5.45 -27.56
C THR A 54 8.81 -4.82 -26.21
N ALA A 55 9.71 -3.84 -26.17
CA ALA A 55 9.94 -3.00 -24.99
C ALA A 55 8.65 -2.26 -24.56
N ALA A 56 7.79 -1.90 -25.51
CA ALA A 56 6.48 -1.30 -25.25
C ALA A 56 5.56 -2.26 -24.49
N ASP A 57 5.56 -3.54 -24.86
CA ASP A 57 4.79 -4.59 -24.18
C ASP A 57 5.32 -4.79 -22.75
N THR A 58 6.63 -4.93 -22.58
CA THR A 58 7.26 -5.08 -21.26
C THR A 58 6.92 -3.90 -20.35
N ARG A 59 7.01 -2.67 -20.84
CA ARG A 59 6.67 -1.45 -20.10
C ARG A 59 5.21 -1.46 -19.66
N SER A 60 4.30 -1.79 -20.55
CA SER A 60 2.87 -1.81 -20.27
C SER A 60 2.48 -2.92 -19.31
N LEU A 61 3.13 -4.09 -19.38
CA LEU A 61 2.93 -5.20 -18.43
C LEU A 61 3.45 -4.83 -17.04
N LEU A 62 4.62 -4.20 -16.92
CA LEU A 62 5.15 -3.73 -15.64
C LEU A 62 4.24 -2.69 -14.99
N TYR A 63 3.68 -1.75 -15.77
CA TYR A 63 2.65 -0.84 -15.28
C TYR A 63 1.43 -1.59 -14.74
N TYR A 64 0.95 -2.59 -15.49
CA TYR A 64 -0.22 -3.38 -15.09
C TYR A 64 0.05 -4.21 -13.83
N ILE A 65 1.22 -4.84 -13.72
CA ILE A 65 1.67 -5.53 -12.50
C ILE A 65 1.66 -4.57 -11.31
N GLY A 66 2.24 -3.38 -11.47
CA GLY A 66 2.24 -2.35 -10.41
C GLY A 66 0.84 -1.96 -9.96
N THR A 67 -0.12 -1.84 -10.88
CA THR A 67 -1.54 -1.56 -10.53
C THR A 67 -2.18 -2.69 -9.71
N LEU A 68 -1.94 -3.94 -10.06
CA LEU A 68 -2.48 -5.08 -9.31
C LEU A 68 -1.82 -5.19 -7.93
N GLN A 69 -0.51 -4.99 -7.84
CA GLN A 69 0.23 -4.97 -6.58
C GLN A 69 -0.27 -3.86 -5.64
N GLU A 70 -0.52 -2.65 -6.18
CA GLU A 70 -1.06 -1.54 -5.39
C GLU A 70 -2.47 -1.84 -4.86
N GLN A 71 -3.32 -2.50 -5.66
CA GLN A 71 -4.65 -2.93 -5.23
C GLN A 71 -4.62 -3.94 -4.08
N LEU A 72 -3.58 -4.77 -4.00
CA LEU A 72 -3.36 -5.73 -2.92
C LEU A 72 -2.60 -5.14 -1.72
N GLY A 73 -2.22 -3.86 -1.76
CA GLY A 73 -1.41 -3.24 -0.71
C GLY A 73 0.08 -3.65 -0.73
N LEU A 74 0.54 -4.29 -1.81
CA LEU A 74 1.95 -4.65 -2.02
C LEU A 74 2.73 -3.43 -2.53
N TYR A 75 2.75 -2.37 -1.72
CA TYR A 75 3.19 -1.04 -2.16
C TYR A 75 4.66 -0.99 -2.56
N THR A 76 5.56 -1.64 -1.84
CA THR A 76 6.99 -1.70 -2.19
C THR A 76 7.20 -2.34 -3.56
N ASP A 77 6.51 -3.45 -3.82
CA ASP A 77 6.57 -4.14 -5.12
C ASP A 77 5.96 -3.29 -6.23
N ALA A 78 4.84 -2.62 -5.96
CA ALA A 78 4.20 -1.71 -6.91
C ALA A 78 5.15 -0.56 -7.30
N GLY A 79 5.81 0.06 -6.31
CA GLY A 79 6.82 1.10 -6.55
C GLY A 79 7.95 0.63 -7.45
N ASN A 80 8.47 -0.57 -7.20
CA ASN A 80 9.50 -1.18 -8.03
C ASN A 80 9.03 -1.47 -9.46
N SER A 81 7.80 -1.95 -9.63
CA SER A 81 7.21 -2.25 -10.95
C SER A 81 7.00 -0.98 -11.75
N TYR A 82 6.47 0.09 -11.15
CA TYR A 82 6.32 1.40 -11.80
C TYR A 82 7.66 2.03 -12.16
N ALA A 83 8.66 1.96 -11.27
CA ALA A 83 9.99 2.50 -11.54
C ALA A 83 10.68 1.76 -12.70
N LYS A 84 10.59 0.43 -12.75
CA LYS A 84 11.07 -0.37 -13.89
C LYS A 84 10.37 0.03 -15.19
N ALA A 85 9.03 0.19 -15.16
CA ALA A 85 8.28 0.64 -16.33
C ALA A 85 8.71 2.02 -16.80
N ALA A 86 8.94 2.97 -15.87
CA ALA A 86 9.41 4.32 -16.19
C ALA A 86 10.79 4.34 -16.83
N GLY A 87 11.67 3.40 -16.46
CA GLY A 87 13.02 3.26 -17.02
C GLY A 87 13.07 2.71 -18.44
N ILE A 88 11.96 2.16 -18.97
CA ILE A 88 11.90 1.65 -20.33
C ILE A 88 11.58 2.80 -21.31
N ALA A 89 12.53 3.13 -22.17
CA ALA A 89 12.38 4.16 -23.21
C ALA A 89 11.54 3.64 -24.39
N ALA A 90 10.24 3.47 -24.16
CA ALA A 90 9.29 3.04 -25.17
C ALA A 90 7.94 3.75 -24.96
N HIS A 91 7.10 3.77 -26.01
CA HIS A 91 5.69 4.11 -25.86
C HIS A 91 4.91 2.93 -25.26
N ASP A 92 3.67 3.19 -24.83
CA ASP A 92 2.82 2.11 -24.35
C ASP A 92 2.35 1.21 -25.51
N ALA A 93 2.21 -0.08 -25.23
CA ALA A 93 1.74 -1.06 -26.19
C ALA A 93 0.31 -0.76 -26.65
N SER A 94 -0.05 -1.27 -27.84
CA SER A 94 -1.41 -1.19 -28.36
C SER A 94 -2.38 -1.89 -27.39
N ASN A 95 -3.60 -1.35 -27.27
CA ASN A 95 -4.67 -1.86 -26.40
C ASN A 95 -4.30 -1.96 -24.90
N MET A 96 -3.21 -1.28 -24.49
CA MET A 96 -2.84 -1.10 -23.09
C MET A 96 -3.07 0.36 -22.65
N PRO A 97 -3.26 0.61 -21.34
CA PRO A 97 -3.40 1.98 -20.83
C PRO A 97 -2.24 2.87 -21.23
N LYS A 98 -2.54 4.12 -21.59
CA LYS A 98 -1.53 5.11 -21.96
C LYS A 98 -1.07 5.86 -20.73
N VAL A 99 0.21 5.74 -20.38
CA VAL A 99 0.81 6.32 -19.17
C VAL A 99 2.17 6.93 -19.53
N THR A 100 2.36 8.22 -19.22
CA THR A 100 3.64 8.88 -19.45
C THR A 100 4.72 8.36 -18.50
N SER A 101 6.00 8.51 -18.84
CA SER A 101 7.10 8.15 -17.94
C SER A 101 7.05 8.97 -16.64
N GLU A 102 6.70 10.26 -16.73
CA GLU A 102 6.50 11.11 -15.54
C GLU A 102 5.40 10.57 -14.64
N GLN A 103 4.26 10.13 -15.21
CA GLN A 103 3.17 9.54 -14.44
C GLN A 103 3.60 8.21 -13.79
N LEU A 104 4.40 7.39 -14.47
CA LEU A 104 4.96 6.16 -13.88
C LEU A 104 5.88 6.46 -12.70
N VAL A 105 6.72 7.51 -12.81
CA VAL A 105 7.55 7.96 -11.68
C VAL A 105 6.68 8.42 -10.52
N LEU A 106 5.63 9.21 -10.77
CA LEU A 106 4.70 9.66 -9.71
C LEU A 106 3.95 8.49 -9.08
N ASN A 107 3.58 7.46 -9.85
CA ASN A 107 3.00 6.23 -9.28
C ASN A 107 4.01 5.49 -8.40
N ALA A 108 5.29 5.43 -8.80
CA ALA A 108 6.35 4.86 -7.97
C ALA A 108 6.54 5.65 -6.67
N VAL A 109 6.52 7.00 -6.73
CA VAL A 109 6.57 7.87 -5.55
C VAL A 109 5.40 7.56 -4.62
N ARG A 110 4.16 7.59 -5.14
CA ARG A 110 2.97 7.32 -4.33
C ARG A 110 3.03 5.95 -3.65
N ALA A 111 3.41 4.92 -4.39
CA ALA A 111 3.52 3.57 -3.84
C ALA A 111 4.60 3.49 -2.75
N ASN A 112 5.75 4.14 -2.93
CA ASN A 112 6.79 4.20 -1.90
C ASN A 112 6.33 4.97 -0.66
N LEU A 113 5.60 6.08 -0.81
CA LEU A 113 4.99 6.78 0.33
C LEU A 113 3.97 5.89 1.05
N CYS A 114 3.15 5.12 0.31
CA CYS A 114 2.24 4.15 0.90
C CYS A 114 2.95 3.01 1.65
N ALA A 115 4.18 2.68 1.26
CA ALA A 115 5.04 1.73 1.96
C ALA A 115 5.80 2.34 3.15
N GLY A 116 5.76 3.66 3.33
CA GLY A 116 6.58 4.37 4.32
C GLY A 116 8.03 4.62 3.88
N ASN A 117 8.37 4.33 2.62
CA ASN A 117 9.72 4.47 2.05
C ASN A 117 9.93 5.90 1.52
N TRP A 118 9.87 6.90 2.40
CA TRP A 118 9.95 8.32 2.03
C TRP A 118 11.30 8.67 1.38
N GLU A 119 12.41 8.06 1.78
CA GLU A 119 13.73 8.29 1.19
C GLU A 119 13.77 7.91 -0.30
N THR A 120 13.19 6.76 -0.65
CA THR A 120 13.08 6.33 -2.04
C THR A 120 12.13 7.24 -2.83
N ALA A 121 11.03 7.66 -2.22
CA ALA A 121 10.10 8.61 -2.82
C ALA A 121 10.78 9.95 -3.14
N ASP A 122 11.56 10.51 -2.20
CA ASP A 122 12.34 11.73 -2.39
C ASP A 122 13.38 11.60 -3.51
N SER A 123 14.06 10.47 -3.61
CA SER A 123 15.00 10.22 -4.69
C SER A 123 14.32 10.34 -6.06
N TYR A 124 13.13 9.77 -6.24
CA TYR A 124 12.37 9.89 -7.49
C TYR A 124 11.84 11.30 -7.73
N LEU A 125 11.32 11.99 -6.69
CA LEU A 125 10.84 13.37 -6.80
C LEU A 125 11.94 14.34 -7.21
N ASN A 126 13.16 14.13 -6.72
CA ASN A 126 14.30 14.99 -6.99
C ASN A 126 15.02 14.67 -8.33
N SER A 127 14.68 13.57 -9.00
CA SER A 127 15.34 13.17 -10.25
C SER A 127 14.51 13.47 -11.50
N ALA A 128 13.63 12.56 -11.86
CA ALA A 128 13.04 12.53 -13.19
C ALA A 128 11.92 13.57 -13.42
N VAL A 129 11.18 13.95 -12.38
CA VAL A 129 9.95 14.77 -12.48
C VAL A 129 10.11 16.19 -11.93
N ARG A 130 11.23 16.48 -11.24
CA ARG A 130 11.47 17.77 -10.57
C ARG A 130 11.27 18.99 -11.46
N ASN A 131 11.73 18.90 -12.71
CA ASN A 131 11.73 20.00 -13.66
C ASN A 131 10.67 19.82 -14.76
N SER A 132 9.61 19.05 -14.49
CA SER A 132 8.53 18.86 -15.46
C SER A 132 7.88 20.19 -15.84
N LYS A 133 7.64 20.37 -17.14
CA LYS A 133 6.89 21.51 -17.69
C LYS A 133 5.38 21.26 -17.70
N ASN A 134 4.95 20.04 -17.36
CA ASN A 134 3.55 19.70 -17.24
C ASN A 134 3.02 20.22 -15.88
N GLU A 135 2.05 21.12 -15.94
CA GLU A 135 1.49 21.75 -14.73
C GLU A 135 0.92 20.74 -13.73
N THR A 136 0.21 19.71 -14.21
CA THR A 136 -0.34 18.66 -13.35
C THR A 136 0.76 17.84 -12.69
N VAL A 137 1.81 17.48 -13.43
CA VAL A 137 2.96 16.77 -12.86
C VAL A 137 3.66 17.65 -11.84
N SER A 138 3.92 18.92 -12.16
CA SER A 138 4.56 19.87 -11.25
C SER A 138 3.75 20.07 -9.95
N ALA A 139 2.43 20.19 -10.04
CA ALA A 139 1.55 20.28 -8.88
C ALA A 139 1.60 19.01 -8.03
N THR A 140 1.59 17.84 -8.67
CA THR A 140 1.68 16.56 -7.98
C THR A 140 3.03 16.37 -7.29
N VAL A 141 4.13 16.77 -7.93
CA VAL A 141 5.48 16.75 -7.33
C VAL A 141 5.51 17.59 -6.05
N LYS A 142 4.98 18.80 -6.11
CA LYS A 142 4.91 19.70 -4.92
C LYS A 142 4.11 19.05 -3.78
N LEU A 143 2.95 18.49 -4.08
CA LEU A 143 2.13 17.83 -3.06
C LEU A 143 2.83 16.59 -2.48
N TYR A 144 3.41 15.74 -3.33
CA TYR A 144 4.10 14.52 -2.88
C TYR A 144 5.37 14.83 -2.09
N SER A 145 6.05 15.96 -2.38
CA SER A 145 7.17 16.41 -1.54
C SER A 145 6.71 16.75 -0.13
N VAL A 146 5.56 17.41 0.03
CA VAL A 146 4.99 17.66 1.37
C VAL A 146 4.57 16.35 2.04
N TRP A 147 3.97 15.42 1.29
CA TRP A 147 3.62 14.10 1.84
C TRP A 147 4.86 13.30 2.27
N SER A 148 5.97 13.43 1.57
CA SER A 148 7.24 12.81 1.96
C SER A 148 7.75 13.38 3.29
N GLU A 149 7.74 14.70 3.45
CA GLU A 149 8.10 15.33 4.72
C GLU A 149 7.17 14.93 5.88
N LEU A 150 5.86 14.83 5.63
CA LEU A 150 4.90 14.35 6.62
C LEU A 150 5.14 12.86 6.98
N CYS A 151 5.45 12.03 5.99
CA CYS A 151 5.79 10.63 6.19
C CYS A 151 7.07 10.48 7.05
N LYS A 152 8.09 11.28 6.76
CA LYS A 152 9.32 11.38 7.55
C LYS A 152 9.03 11.85 8.97
N ALA A 153 8.24 12.92 9.13
CA ALA A 153 7.86 13.43 10.44
C ALA A 153 7.10 12.38 11.27
N SER A 154 6.25 11.56 10.66
CA SER A 154 5.50 10.51 11.36
C SER A 154 6.40 9.43 11.99
N SER A 155 7.64 9.29 11.54
CA SER A 155 8.62 8.36 12.13
C SER A 155 9.29 8.92 13.40
N VAL A 156 9.09 10.22 13.69
CA VAL A 156 9.70 10.91 14.83
C VAL A 156 8.58 11.34 15.79
N PRO A 157 8.53 10.80 17.02
CA PRO A 157 7.54 11.22 18.02
C PRO A 157 7.66 12.73 18.32
N GLY A 158 6.51 13.46 18.26
CA GLY A 158 6.47 14.88 18.53
C GLY A 158 7.13 15.78 17.47
N ALA A 159 7.34 15.27 16.25
CA ALA A 159 7.87 16.07 15.16
C ALA A 159 6.95 17.25 14.85
N ASP A 160 7.53 18.42 14.66
CA ASP A 160 6.80 19.62 14.22
C ASP A 160 6.46 19.50 12.73
N ILE A 161 5.18 19.66 12.39
CA ILE A 161 4.65 19.66 11.02
C ILE A 161 4.10 21.03 10.59
N SER A 162 4.39 22.08 11.36
CA SER A 162 3.86 23.45 11.12
C SER A 162 4.19 23.94 9.73
N ASP A 163 5.42 23.79 9.27
CA ASP A 163 5.85 24.22 7.94
C ASP A 163 5.08 23.48 6.83
N SER A 164 4.87 22.20 6.99
CA SER A 164 4.07 21.39 6.05
C SER A 164 2.61 21.83 6.01
N LEU A 165 2.02 22.18 7.17
CA LEU A 165 0.66 22.69 7.25
C LEU A 165 0.52 24.07 6.60
N GLU A 166 1.47 24.98 6.83
CA GLU A 166 1.46 26.30 6.20
C GLU A 166 1.61 26.21 4.69
N LEU A 167 2.50 25.33 4.22
CA LEU A 167 2.68 25.10 2.79
C LEU A 167 1.41 24.51 2.14
N LEU A 168 0.74 23.54 2.78
CA LEU A 168 -0.53 23.01 2.31
C LEU A 168 -1.64 24.06 2.29
N LYS A 169 -1.71 24.95 3.30
CA LYS A 169 -2.65 26.09 3.30
C LYS A 169 -2.40 27.03 2.11
N ALA A 170 -1.13 27.36 1.84
CA ALA A 170 -0.78 28.14 0.67
C ALA A 170 -1.19 27.41 -0.64
N TYR A 171 -0.92 26.13 -0.76
CA TYR A 171 -1.28 25.32 -1.93
C TYR A 171 -2.80 25.26 -2.17
N SER A 172 -3.62 25.25 -1.12
CA SER A 172 -5.08 25.22 -1.28
C SER A 172 -5.65 26.44 -2.02
N SER A 173 -4.95 27.57 -1.99
CA SER A 173 -5.35 28.83 -2.65
C SER A 173 -4.60 29.10 -3.98
N MET A 174 -3.55 28.33 -4.31
CA MET A 174 -2.76 28.56 -5.52
C MET A 174 -3.43 27.98 -6.76
N HIS A 175 -3.59 28.79 -7.81
CA HIS A 175 -4.14 28.33 -9.10
C HIS A 175 -3.32 27.19 -9.72
N SER A 176 -1.99 27.24 -9.62
CA SER A 176 -1.10 26.20 -10.12
C SER A 176 -1.27 24.83 -9.45
N MET A 177 -1.96 24.77 -8.31
CA MET A 177 -2.25 23.54 -7.57
C MET A 177 -3.68 23.01 -7.81
N LYS A 178 -4.43 23.59 -8.75
CA LYS A 178 -5.82 23.24 -9.02
C LYS A 178 -6.02 21.74 -9.31
N SER A 179 -5.10 21.12 -10.03
CA SER A 179 -5.18 19.69 -10.39
C SER A 179 -5.07 18.73 -9.21
N VAL A 180 -4.51 19.18 -8.08
CA VAL A 180 -4.34 18.38 -6.85
C VAL A 180 -5.03 19.04 -5.64
N LYS A 181 -5.86 20.08 -5.85
CA LYS A 181 -6.48 20.84 -4.77
C LYS A 181 -7.36 19.96 -3.87
N ALA A 182 -8.06 18.97 -4.44
CA ALA A 182 -8.87 18.04 -3.65
C ALA A 182 -8.01 17.26 -2.64
N GLN A 183 -6.85 16.75 -3.07
CA GLN A 183 -5.91 16.04 -2.20
C GLN A 183 -5.28 16.97 -1.16
N VAL A 184 -4.99 18.23 -1.51
CA VAL A 184 -4.47 19.23 -0.58
C VAL A 184 -5.50 19.51 0.52
N LEU A 185 -6.75 19.80 0.16
CA LEU A 185 -7.84 20.05 1.12
C LEU A 185 -8.10 18.83 2.02
N PHE A 186 -8.07 17.62 1.43
CA PHE A 186 -8.23 16.41 2.18
C PHE A 186 -7.09 16.20 3.18
N THR A 187 -5.83 16.46 2.77
CA THR A 187 -4.67 16.36 3.66
C THR A 187 -4.79 17.33 4.83
N LEU A 188 -5.15 18.58 4.56
CA LEU A 188 -5.39 19.60 5.59
C LEU A 188 -6.49 19.16 6.56
N TRP A 189 -7.63 18.70 6.05
CA TRP A 189 -8.71 18.20 6.90
C TRP A 189 -8.27 17.01 7.74
N HIS A 190 -7.54 16.06 7.15
CA HIS A 190 -7.07 14.86 7.85
C HIS A 190 -6.13 15.23 9.01
N LEU A 191 -5.18 16.14 8.79
CA LEU A 191 -4.20 16.54 9.79
C LEU A 191 -4.78 17.44 10.89
N THR A 192 -5.74 18.34 10.55
CA THR A 192 -6.22 19.36 11.47
C THR A 192 -7.62 19.10 12.02
N SER A 193 -8.37 18.19 11.41
CA SER A 193 -9.81 17.96 11.65
C SER A 193 -10.67 19.24 11.46
N ALA A 194 -10.14 20.28 10.83
CA ALA A 194 -10.83 21.54 10.64
C ALA A 194 -11.92 21.43 9.56
N ARG A 195 -13.16 21.72 9.95
CA ARG A 195 -14.36 21.58 9.11
C ARG A 195 -14.31 22.44 7.85
N ILE A 196 -13.65 23.60 7.90
CA ILE A 196 -13.55 24.50 6.75
C ILE A 196 -13.00 23.80 5.49
N TYR A 197 -12.03 22.89 5.64
CA TYR A 197 -11.45 22.16 4.52
C TYR A 197 -12.42 21.09 3.99
N ALA A 198 -13.20 20.45 4.86
CA ALA A 198 -14.25 19.53 4.48
C ALA A 198 -15.37 20.24 3.70
N ASP A 199 -15.81 21.40 4.17
CA ASP A 199 -16.86 22.18 3.54
C ASP A 199 -16.41 22.72 2.16
N GLU A 200 -15.16 23.17 2.04
CA GLU A 200 -14.59 23.62 0.76
C GLU A 200 -14.45 22.43 -0.22
N LEU A 201 -13.94 21.27 0.26
CA LEU A 201 -13.81 20.06 -0.53
C LEU A 201 -15.18 19.60 -1.07
N ASN A 202 -16.21 19.57 -0.23
CA ASN A 202 -17.55 19.18 -0.62
C ASN A 202 -18.19 20.16 -1.61
N ARG A 203 -17.89 21.46 -1.48
CA ARG A 203 -18.39 22.50 -2.40
C ARG A 203 -17.73 22.43 -3.77
N GLU A 204 -16.40 22.28 -3.82
CA GLU A 204 -15.64 22.35 -5.08
C GLU A 204 -15.46 20.99 -5.77
N PHE A 205 -15.42 19.91 -5.00
CA PHE A 205 -15.12 18.55 -5.48
C PHE A 205 -16.12 17.51 -4.94
N PRO A 206 -17.44 17.72 -5.08
CA PRO A 206 -18.47 16.87 -4.43
C PRO A 206 -18.43 15.40 -4.88
N LEU A 207 -17.88 15.12 -6.06
CA LEU A 207 -17.79 13.77 -6.64
C LEU A 207 -16.39 13.15 -6.49
N SER A 208 -15.46 13.81 -5.81
CA SER A 208 -14.12 13.27 -5.60
C SER A 208 -14.11 12.12 -4.59
N PRO A 209 -13.15 11.19 -4.70
CA PRO A 209 -12.92 10.17 -3.68
C PRO A 209 -12.68 10.77 -2.29
N GLU A 210 -11.95 11.89 -2.23
CA GLU A 210 -11.64 12.63 -1.02
C GLU A 210 -12.92 13.11 -0.32
N SER A 211 -13.86 13.70 -1.07
CA SER A 211 -15.16 14.12 -0.55
C SER A 211 -15.97 12.92 -0.04
N SER A 212 -15.92 11.78 -0.73
CA SER A 212 -16.58 10.56 -0.29
C SER A 212 -16.06 10.06 1.06
N VAL A 213 -14.74 10.15 1.30
CA VAL A 213 -14.13 9.77 2.59
C VAL A 213 -14.54 10.76 3.69
N VAL A 214 -14.47 12.06 3.44
CA VAL A 214 -14.85 13.11 4.42
C VAL A 214 -16.30 12.96 4.86
N ASN A 215 -17.18 12.54 3.94
CA ASN A 215 -18.61 12.32 4.20
C ASN A 215 -18.93 10.92 4.76
N GLY A 216 -17.92 10.10 5.05
CA GLY A 216 -18.12 8.74 5.57
C GLY A 216 -18.73 7.75 4.57
N LYS A 217 -18.78 8.10 3.27
CA LYS A 217 -19.29 7.24 2.20
C LYS A 217 -18.24 6.24 1.69
N SER A 218 -16.97 6.47 1.97
CA SER A 218 -15.84 5.60 1.65
C SER A 218 -14.83 5.62 2.77
N GLN A 219 -14.20 4.47 3.04
CA GLN A 219 -13.16 4.33 4.07
C GLN A 219 -11.76 4.12 3.48
N ILE A 220 -11.66 3.99 2.15
CA ILE A 220 -10.42 3.62 1.48
C ILE A 220 -9.92 4.78 0.65
N MET A 221 -8.72 5.26 0.98
CA MET A 221 -7.91 6.15 0.15
C MET A 221 -6.63 5.44 -0.28
N ARG A 222 -6.22 5.63 -1.54
CA ARG A 222 -4.94 5.16 -2.08
C ARG A 222 -3.78 6.09 -1.72
N VAL A 223 -3.75 6.62 -0.51
CA VAL A 223 -2.71 7.54 -0.03
C VAL A 223 -2.40 7.25 1.43
N PRO A 224 -1.15 7.42 1.85
CA PRO A 224 -0.68 6.99 3.16
C PRO A 224 -1.05 7.99 4.27
N PHE A 225 -2.26 8.52 4.34
CA PHE A 225 -2.66 9.51 5.34
C PHE A 225 -2.49 9.04 6.78
N TRP A 226 -2.56 7.73 7.01
CA TRP A 226 -2.29 7.13 8.33
C TRP A 226 -0.86 7.33 8.81
N TYR A 227 0.10 7.59 7.91
CA TYR A 227 1.48 7.90 8.29
C TYR A 227 1.63 9.35 8.78
N PHE A 228 0.71 10.24 8.40
CA PHE A 228 0.78 11.66 8.69
C PHE A 228 0.16 12.03 10.04
N VAL A 229 -0.54 11.09 10.70
CA VAL A 229 -1.14 11.32 12.01
C VAL A 229 -0.10 11.06 13.07
N PRO A 230 0.31 12.07 13.89
CA PRO A 230 1.17 11.85 15.03
C PRO A 230 0.53 10.81 15.97
N LYS A 231 1.30 9.82 16.41
CA LYS A 231 0.80 8.70 17.23
C LYS A 231 0.08 9.13 18.51
N GLU A 232 0.43 10.29 19.06
CA GLU A 232 -0.18 10.85 20.27
C GLU A 232 -1.61 11.37 20.05
N ASN A 233 -1.96 11.80 18.83
CA ASN A 233 -3.28 12.35 18.50
C ASN A 233 -4.25 11.29 17.94
N ALA A 234 -3.77 10.13 17.56
CA ALA A 234 -4.61 9.05 17.00
C ALA A 234 -5.62 8.53 18.03
N ALA A 235 -5.25 8.47 19.31
CA ALA A 235 -6.14 8.03 20.40
C ALA A 235 -7.30 9.00 20.67
N SER A 236 -7.08 10.33 20.51
CA SER A 236 -8.11 11.35 20.79
C SER A 236 -9.11 11.52 19.66
N SER A 237 -8.69 11.30 18.41
CA SER A 237 -9.55 11.50 17.24
C SER A 237 -10.46 10.29 16.94
N SER A 238 -10.09 9.09 17.39
CA SER A 238 -10.88 7.87 17.18
C SER A 238 -12.08 7.77 18.10
N GLN A 239 -12.03 8.35 19.31
CA GLN A 239 -13.12 8.27 20.27
C GLN A 239 -14.30 9.19 19.97
N ASN A 240 -14.13 10.27 19.19
CA ASN A 240 -15.20 11.23 18.94
C ASN A 240 -15.98 11.03 17.63
N ARG A 241 -15.66 10.02 16.81
CA ARG A 241 -16.31 9.83 15.50
C ARG A 241 -17.32 8.68 15.43
N TYR A 242 -17.45 7.86 16.48
CA TYR A 242 -18.31 6.66 16.46
C TYR A 242 -19.46 6.66 17.48
N THR A 243 -19.79 7.78 18.14
CA THR A 243 -20.84 7.82 19.17
C THR A 243 -22.14 8.53 18.76
N GLU A 244 -22.37 8.86 17.49
CA GLU A 244 -23.72 9.32 17.07
C GLU A 244 -24.23 8.52 15.88
N ASN A 245 -25.21 7.69 16.17
CA ASN A 245 -26.17 6.96 15.36
C ASN A 245 -25.94 5.46 15.18
N SER A 246 -26.33 4.69 16.18
CA SER A 246 -27.04 3.42 15.96
C SER A 246 -27.79 3.02 17.24
N LYS A 247 -28.98 3.52 17.39
CA LYS A 247 -30.03 2.88 18.20
C LYS A 247 -30.75 1.86 17.30
N VAL A 248 -30.51 0.58 17.51
CA VAL A 248 -31.42 -0.50 17.13
C VAL A 248 -31.49 -1.48 18.28
N PRO A 249 -32.69 -1.96 18.67
CA PRO A 249 -32.93 -2.60 19.96
C PRO A 249 -32.48 -4.06 20.01
N ALA A 250 -32.07 -4.46 21.18
CA ALA A 250 -31.77 -5.85 21.56
C ALA A 250 -33.00 -6.75 21.34
N LYS A 251 -32.78 -7.95 20.80
CA LYS A 251 -33.62 -9.12 21.02
C LYS A 251 -32.77 -10.32 21.46
N ASP A 252 -33.13 -10.76 22.59
CA ASP A 252 -32.70 -11.93 23.33
C ASP A 252 -32.76 -13.22 22.53
N SER A 253 -31.76 -14.06 22.62
CA SER A 253 -31.95 -15.52 22.70
C SER A 253 -30.63 -16.20 23.06
N SER A 254 -30.64 -16.77 24.23
CA SER A 254 -29.74 -17.73 24.84
C SER A 254 -29.47 -18.96 23.97
N VAL A 255 -28.22 -19.39 23.88
CA VAL A 255 -27.74 -20.78 24.09
C VAL A 255 -26.23 -20.76 24.22
N GLN A 256 -25.71 -21.13 25.39
CA GLN A 256 -24.31 -21.54 25.57
C GLN A 256 -24.10 -22.97 25.05
N PRO A 257 -22.85 -23.33 24.68
CA PRO A 257 -22.04 -24.07 25.66
C PRO A 257 -20.64 -23.48 25.88
N GLU A 258 -20.23 -23.57 27.11
CA GLU A 258 -18.93 -23.27 27.66
C GLU A 258 -17.81 -24.06 26.96
N ILE A 259 -16.73 -23.37 26.55
CA ILE A 259 -15.36 -23.81 26.75
C ILE A 259 -14.54 -22.59 27.15
N SER A 260 -14.06 -22.62 28.35
CA SER A 260 -13.12 -21.73 29.02
C SER A 260 -11.92 -21.42 28.15
N LEU A 261 -11.64 -20.15 27.96
CA LEU A 261 -10.33 -19.50 27.90
C LEU A 261 -10.47 -18.12 27.22
N SER A 262 -10.78 -17.11 28.00
CA SER A 262 -10.48 -15.74 27.57
C SER A 262 -10.45 -14.85 28.79
N GLN A 263 -9.28 -14.74 29.41
CA GLN A 263 -9.01 -13.57 30.25
C GLN A 263 -8.69 -12.43 29.26
N LYS A 264 -9.63 -11.51 29.13
CA LYS A 264 -9.45 -10.26 28.42
C LYS A 264 -8.50 -9.42 29.27
N HIS A 265 -7.21 -9.36 28.89
CA HIS A 265 -6.24 -8.44 29.48
C HIS A 265 -6.52 -7.04 28.95
N PRO A 266 -6.99 -6.09 29.78
CA PRO A 266 -7.15 -4.70 29.33
C PRO A 266 -5.78 -4.03 29.28
N GLY A 267 -5.32 -3.68 28.07
CA GLY A 267 -4.04 -2.98 27.88
C GLY A 267 -3.50 -3.13 26.46
N LYS A 268 -2.52 -2.29 26.12
CA LYS A 268 -1.79 -2.42 24.86
C LYS A 268 -0.99 -3.71 24.84
N LYS A 269 -0.94 -4.36 23.68
CA LYS A 269 -0.29 -5.66 23.46
C LYS A 269 0.62 -5.59 22.26
N GLN A 270 1.65 -6.42 22.26
CA GLN A 270 2.50 -6.63 21.09
C GLN A 270 2.06 -7.92 20.41
N GLN A 271 1.41 -7.82 19.23
CA GLN A 271 1.03 -8.97 18.44
C GLN A 271 2.25 -9.53 17.72
N LEU A 272 2.51 -10.83 17.88
CA LEU A 272 3.62 -11.56 17.28
C LEU A 272 3.19 -12.27 15.99
N GLY A 273 1.90 -12.58 15.85
CA GLY A 273 1.39 -13.23 14.66
C GLY A 273 -0.12 -13.44 14.68
N LEU A 274 -0.67 -13.70 13.48
CA LEU A 274 -2.08 -14.01 13.25
C LEU A 274 -2.15 -15.26 12.37
N PHE A 275 -2.75 -16.34 12.86
CA PHE A 275 -2.71 -17.65 12.25
C PHE A 275 -4.11 -18.21 12.01
N LYS A 276 -4.30 -18.95 10.91
CA LYS A 276 -5.53 -19.72 10.64
C LYS A 276 -5.52 -21.10 11.32
N LYS A 277 -4.32 -21.62 11.63
CA LYS A 277 -4.12 -22.94 12.24
C LYS A 277 -3.55 -22.75 13.63
N LYS A 278 -4.11 -23.48 14.60
CA LYS A 278 -3.71 -23.42 16.01
C LYS A 278 -2.26 -23.86 16.20
N GLU A 279 -1.81 -24.88 15.46
CA GLU A 279 -0.45 -25.41 15.55
C GLU A 279 0.62 -24.34 15.28
N ASN A 280 0.37 -23.45 14.29
CA ASN A 280 1.28 -22.35 13.97
C ASN A 280 1.32 -21.28 15.08
N ALA A 281 0.20 -21.06 15.74
CA ALA A 281 0.14 -20.16 16.90
C ALA A 281 0.90 -20.75 18.10
N ASP A 282 0.72 -22.04 18.36
CA ASP A 282 1.42 -22.76 19.43
C ASP A 282 2.94 -22.75 19.22
N ASP A 283 3.41 -22.93 17.97
CA ASP A 283 4.82 -22.80 17.62
C ASP A 283 5.37 -21.37 17.82
N CYS A 284 4.59 -20.37 17.47
CA CYS A 284 4.96 -18.96 17.72
C CYS A 284 5.10 -18.68 19.22
N ILE A 285 4.15 -19.15 20.04
CA ILE A 285 4.20 -19.02 21.51
C ILE A 285 5.45 -19.70 22.06
N ARG A 286 5.72 -20.93 21.65
CA ARG A 286 6.90 -21.66 22.09
C ARG A 286 8.19 -20.90 21.82
N LYS A 287 8.37 -20.39 20.59
CA LYS A 287 9.56 -19.60 20.22
C LYS A 287 9.69 -18.30 21.01
N ALA A 288 8.60 -17.66 21.35
CA ALA A 288 8.60 -16.46 22.18
C ALA A 288 8.98 -16.79 23.62
N LYS A 289 8.44 -17.87 24.20
CA LYS A 289 8.72 -18.34 25.55
C LYS A 289 10.19 -18.81 25.69
N GLU A 290 10.75 -19.48 24.70
CA GLU A 290 12.18 -19.85 24.66
C GLU A 290 13.12 -18.63 24.75
N LYS A 291 12.64 -17.47 24.29
CA LYS A 291 13.35 -16.19 24.38
C LYS A 291 12.98 -15.36 25.63
N GLY A 292 12.19 -15.93 26.54
CA GLY A 292 11.84 -15.32 27.84
C GLY A 292 10.64 -14.36 27.78
N PHE A 293 9.80 -14.41 26.74
CA PHE A 293 8.60 -13.58 26.62
C PHE A 293 7.34 -14.41 26.97
N ASP A 294 6.47 -13.84 27.81
CA ASP A 294 5.21 -14.49 28.21
C ASP A 294 4.13 -14.26 27.14
N ALA A 295 4.24 -15.04 26.06
CA ALA A 295 3.31 -14.99 24.94
C ALA A 295 2.09 -15.89 25.20
N TYR A 296 0.92 -15.40 24.80
CA TYR A 296 -0.37 -16.10 24.87
C TYR A 296 -1.13 -16.02 23.55
N CYS A 297 -2.16 -16.87 23.40
CA CYS A 297 -3.03 -16.89 22.24
C CYS A 297 -4.47 -16.60 22.63
N TYR A 298 -5.16 -15.84 21.79
CA TYR A 298 -6.60 -15.70 21.82
C TYR A 298 -7.18 -15.81 20.40
N THR A 299 -8.50 -15.99 20.30
CA THR A 299 -9.17 -16.14 19.00
C THR A 299 -10.02 -14.93 18.68
N GLU A 300 -10.03 -14.56 17.39
CA GLU A 300 -10.91 -13.53 16.84
C GLU A 300 -11.61 -14.06 15.58
N THR A 301 -12.93 -13.99 15.56
CA THR A 301 -13.72 -14.33 14.38
C THR A 301 -14.09 -13.06 13.64
N ARG A 302 -13.64 -12.93 12.40
CA ARG A 302 -13.94 -11.77 11.54
C ARG A 302 -15.33 -11.88 10.91
N SER A 303 -15.82 -10.77 10.39
CA SER A 303 -17.12 -10.70 9.69
C SER A 303 -17.28 -11.68 8.52
N SER A 304 -16.17 -12.17 7.96
CA SER A 304 -16.13 -13.24 6.96
C SER A 304 -16.42 -14.65 7.52
N GLY A 305 -16.63 -14.80 8.83
CA GLY A 305 -16.78 -16.10 9.51
C GLY A 305 -15.46 -16.85 9.74
N THR A 306 -14.32 -16.30 9.34
CA THR A 306 -13.00 -16.93 9.55
C THR A 306 -12.49 -16.62 10.95
N THR A 307 -12.19 -17.67 11.73
CA THR A 307 -11.56 -17.56 13.05
C THR A 307 -10.04 -17.57 12.90
N TYR A 308 -9.38 -16.62 13.56
CA TYR A 308 -7.93 -16.50 13.61
C TYR A 308 -7.42 -16.70 15.03
N PHE A 309 -6.25 -17.31 15.14
CA PHE A 309 -5.47 -17.44 16.37
C PHE A 309 -4.45 -16.30 16.41
N ILE A 310 -4.57 -15.42 17.41
CA ILE A 310 -3.71 -14.25 17.58
C ILE A 310 -2.76 -14.52 18.71
N VAL A 311 -1.44 -14.41 18.45
CA VAL A 311 -0.41 -14.55 19.46
C VAL A 311 0.06 -13.17 19.87
N ALA A 312 0.07 -12.88 21.15
CA ALA A 312 0.44 -11.58 21.72
C ALA A 312 1.26 -11.70 23.00
N VAL A 313 1.96 -10.61 23.33
CA VAL A 313 2.62 -10.36 24.63
C VAL A 313 2.09 -9.04 25.15
N ASP A 314 1.73 -8.97 26.43
CA ASP A 314 1.26 -7.72 27.02
C ASP A 314 2.37 -6.65 27.05
N GLU A 315 1.98 -5.41 26.80
CA GLU A 315 2.91 -4.27 26.89
C GLU A 315 3.23 -3.98 28.35
N ASN A 316 4.46 -3.59 28.63
CA ASN A 316 4.85 -3.18 29.97
C ASN A 316 4.51 -1.71 30.24
N SER A 317 4.53 -1.31 31.50
CA SER A 317 4.24 0.08 31.93
C SER A 317 5.13 1.13 31.30
N SER A 318 6.34 0.75 30.85
CA SER A 318 7.33 1.63 30.21
C SER A 318 7.20 1.65 28.68
N MET A 319 6.22 0.96 28.09
CA MET A 319 5.98 0.88 26.63
C MET A 319 7.24 0.45 25.83
N THR A 320 8.02 -0.47 26.36
CA THR A 320 9.31 -0.92 25.77
C THR A 320 9.29 -2.38 25.31
N MET A 321 8.18 -3.10 25.50
CA MET A 321 8.08 -4.52 25.15
C MET A 321 8.32 -4.78 23.66
N GLY A 322 7.77 -3.93 22.80
CA GLY A 322 8.00 -4.05 21.35
C GLY A 322 9.48 -3.93 20.96
N GLN A 323 10.21 -3.04 21.62
CA GLN A 323 11.67 -2.89 21.40
C GLN A 323 12.45 -4.12 21.91
N LYS A 324 12.06 -4.68 23.07
CA LYS A 324 12.68 -5.89 23.62
C LYS A 324 12.47 -7.09 22.71
N LEU A 325 11.25 -7.26 22.17
CA LEU A 325 10.93 -8.32 21.22
C LEU A 325 11.76 -8.19 19.93
N LYS A 326 11.85 -7.00 19.35
CA LYS A 326 12.66 -6.74 18.15
C LYS A 326 14.16 -7.00 18.40
N ASN A 327 14.69 -6.57 19.55
CA ASN A 327 16.07 -6.84 19.92
C ASN A 327 16.37 -8.34 20.10
N ALA A 328 15.34 -9.14 20.46
CA ALA A 328 15.41 -10.60 20.52
C ALA A 328 15.16 -11.27 19.15
N GLY A 329 15.00 -10.49 18.06
CA GLY A 329 14.72 -11.01 16.73
C GLY A 329 13.31 -11.60 16.61
N ILE A 330 12.32 -11.00 17.28
CA ILE A 330 10.91 -11.35 17.17
C ILE A 330 10.19 -10.13 16.58
N ASP A 331 9.61 -10.30 15.39
CA ASP A 331 8.78 -9.28 14.77
C ASP A 331 7.48 -9.12 15.54
N CYS A 332 7.09 -7.88 15.80
CA CYS A 332 5.87 -7.56 16.52
C CYS A 332 5.33 -6.19 16.14
N TYR A 333 4.04 -5.99 16.36
CA TYR A 333 3.38 -4.69 16.24
C TYR A 333 2.36 -4.49 17.36
N THR A 334 2.22 -3.23 17.78
CA THR A 334 1.35 -2.87 18.91
C THR A 334 -0.12 -2.92 18.48
N ILE A 335 -0.95 -3.59 19.29
CA ILE A 335 -2.42 -3.62 19.18
C ILE A 335 -3.05 -3.25 20.53
N GLU A 336 -4.30 -2.80 20.51
CA GLU A 336 -5.10 -2.47 21.69
C GLU A 336 -5.96 -3.66 22.16
#